data_1aa46d4ed814080cb39090bf852a72d9
#
_entry.id   1aa46d4ed814080cb39090bf852a72d9
#
_cell.length_a   1.000
_cell.length_b   1.000
_cell.length_c   1.000
_cell.angle_alpha   90.00
_cell.angle_beta   90.00
_cell.angle_gamma   90.00
#
_symmetry.space_group_name_H-M   'P 1'
#
loop_
_entity.id
_entity.type
_entity.pdbx_description
1 polymer ?
#
loop_
_entity_poly.entity_id
_entity_poly.type
_entity_poly.pdbx_seq_one_letter_code
_entity_poly.pdbx_strand_id
1 'polypeptide(L)'
;MELAYTILNASVIPFWILLAFFASKPITQKLLFTYRVHLALAVFYTLFIVWGTVENFSGEGGMGSLADLRIAFLNDKVLLAAWAHYLVFDLFVGTWIARKCLEENISNALKWPSLALTLFFGPIGFLLFTMLKKKD
;
A
#
# COMPACT_ATOMS: atom_id res chain seq x y z
N MET A 1 12.32 10.51 12.49
CA MET A 1 11.32 9.67 11.79
C MET A 1 10.28 10.50 11.02
N GLU A 2 9.86 11.66 11.48
CA GLU A 2 8.87 12.53 10.81
C GLU A 2 9.16 12.84 9.33
N LEU A 3 10.40 13.19 9.01
CA LEU A 3 10.80 13.46 7.61
C LEU A 3 10.62 12.20 6.73
N ALA A 4 11.01 11.03 7.21
CA ALA A 4 10.85 9.78 6.46
C ALA A 4 9.36 9.44 6.25
N TYR A 5 8.52 9.65 7.27
CA TYR A 5 7.07 9.51 7.19
C TYR A 5 6.48 10.46 6.14
N THR A 6 6.85 11.74 6.17
CA THR A 6 6.38 12.76 5.22
C THR A 6 6.77 12.42 3.78
N ILE A 7 8.03 12.02 3.57
CA ILE A 7 8.51 11.62 2.23
C ILE A 7 7.76 10.38 1.74
N LEU A 8 7.59 9.37 2.59
CA LEU A 8 6.87 8.14 2.26
C LEU A 8 5.44 8.44 1.80
N ASN A 9 4.69 9.22 2.58
CA ASN A 9 3.32 9.60 2.23
C ASN A 9 3.25 10.40 0.93
N ALA A 10 4.12 11.42 0.78
CA ALA A 10 4.15 12.23 -0.43
C ALA A 10 4.52 11.41 -1.67
N SER A 11 5.40 10.40 -1.52
CA SER A 11 5.87 9.58 -2.63
C SER A 11 4.82 8.69 -3.27
N VAL A 12 3.79 8.25 -2.53
CA VAL A 12 2.77 7.35 -3.05
C VAL A 12 1.64 8.08 -3.80
N ILE A 13 1.37 9.34 -3.49
CA ILE A 13 0.27 10.12 -4.09
C ILE A 13 0.34 10.19 -5.63
N PRO A 14 1.49 10.48 -6.27
CA PRO A 14 1.57 10.48 -7.73
C PRO A 14 1.18 9.14 -8.36
N PHE A 15 1.46 8.02 -7.71
CA PHE A 15 1.10 6.69 -8.23
C PHE A 15 -0.40 6.42 -8.16
N TRP A 16 -1.09 6.92 -7.13
CA TRP A 16 -2.54 6.87 -7.06
C TRP A 16 -3.20 7.72 -8.15
N ILE A 17 -2.65 8.89 -8.47
CA ILE A 17 -3.10 9.73 -9.59
C ILE A 17 -2.91 8.97 -10.91
N LEU A 18 -1.77 8.31 -11.10
CA LEU A 18 -1.52 7.50 -12.30
C LEU A 18 -2.54 6.35 -12.42
N LEU A 19 -2.87 5.65 -11.34
CA LEU A 19 -3.87 4.57 -11.36
C LEU A 19 -5.28 5.09 -11.67
N ALA A 20 -5.66 6.21 -11.08
CA ALA A 20 -7.00 6.76 -11.25
C ALA A 20 -7.27 7.28 -12.68
N PHE A 21 -6.32 8.04 -13.24
CA PHE A 21 -6.54 8.80 -14.46
C PHE A 21 -5.70 8.35 -15.66
N PHE A 22 -4.56 7.70 -15.41
CA PHE A 22 -3.57 7.39 -16.45
C PHE A 22 -3.22 5.90 -16.51
N ALA A 23 -4.10 5.00 -16.05
CA ALA A 23 -3.84 3.57 -15.99
C ALA A 23 -3.43 2.94 -17.34
N SER A 24 -3.98 3.44 -18.46
CA SER A 24 -3.65 2.98 -19.81
C SER A 24 -2.30 3.49 -20.35
N LYS A 25 -1.68 4.47 -19.69
CA LYS A 25 -0.43 5.06 -20.19
C LYS A 25 0.76 4.16 -19.97
N PRO A 26 1.73 4.13 -20.91
CA PRO A 26 2.93 3.26 -20.79
C PRO A 26 3.72 3.50 -19.50
N ILE A 27 3.77 4.73 -19.00
CA ILE A 27 4.47 5.05 -17.76
C ILE A 27 3.84 4.34 -16.54
N THR A 28 2.51 4.33 -16.45
CA THR A 28 1.78 3.64 -15.39
C THR A 28 2.02 2.13 -15.46
N GLN A 29 1.92 1.56 -16.65
CA GLN A 29 2.16 0.14 -16.86
C GLN A 29 3.59 -0.25 -16.50
N LYS A 30 4.59 0.57 -16.92
CA LYS A 30 6.01 0.31 -16.63
C LYS A 30 6.34 0.43 -15.14
N LEU A 31 5.73 1.34 -14.40
CA LEU A 31 6.03 1.59 -12.99
C LEU A 31 5.21 0.70 -12.05
N LEU A 32 3.91 0.60 -12.30
CA LEU A 32 2.96 -0.02 -11.38
C LEU A 32 2.59 -1.44 -11.79
N PHE A 33 2.26 -1.69 -13.06
CA PHE A 33 1.88 -3.04 -13.50
C PHE A 33 3.06 -4.03 -13.57
N THR A 34 4.30 -3.54 -13.60
CA THR A 34 5.52 -4.35 -13.40
C THR A 34 6.01 -4.36 -11.96
N TYR A 35 5.23 -3.79 -11.02
CA TYR A 35 5.50 -3.78 -9.58
C TYR A 35 6.81 -3.09 -9.14
N ARG A 36 7.44 -2.27 -9.98
CA ARG A 36 8.72 -1.60 -9.66
C ARG A 36 8.61 -0.68 -8.46
N VAL A 37 7.53 0.11 -8.39
CA VAL A 37 7.25 0.99 -7.25
C VAL A 37 7.00 0.19 -5.98
N HIS A 38 6.24 -0.89 -6.08
CA HIS A 38 5.95 -1.77 -4.94
C HIS A 38 7.24 -2.40 -4.39
N LEU A 39 8.15 -2.83 -5.27
CA LEU A 39 9.45 -3.35 -4.85
C LEU A 39 10.30 -2.29 -4.15
N ALA A 40 10.35 -1.06 -4.66
CA ALA A 40 11.06 0.03 -4.01
C ALA A 40 10.51 0.34 -2.61
N LEU A 41 9.18 0.38 -2.47
CA LEU A 41 8.53 0.57 -1.17
C LEU A 41 8.72 -0.63 -0.24
N ALA A 42 8.74 -1.86 -0.77
CA ALA A 42 9.03 -3.06 0.01
C ALA A 42 10.48 -3.09 0.52
N VAL A 43 11.44 -2.57 -0.26
CA VAL A 43 12.83 -2.38 0.21
C VAL A 43 12.86 -1.37 1.36
N PHE A 44 12.16 -0.24 1.22
CA PHE A 44 12.03 0.73 2.31
C PHE A 44 11.47 0.09 3.58
N TYR A 45 10.36 -0.64 3.48
CA TYR A 45 9.79 -1.40 4.58
C TYR A 45 10.82 -2.33 5.24
N THR A 46 11.52 -3.12 4.41
CA THR A 46 12.48 -4.11 4.91
C THR A 46 13.62 -3.45 5.68
N LEU A 47 14.15 -2.32 5.18
CA LEU A 47 15.21 -1.59 5.88
C LEU A 47 14.75 -1.09 7.25
N PHE A 48 13.56 -0.52 7.36
CA PHE A 48 13.06 0.04 8.60
C PHE A 48 12.62 -1.04 9.60
N ILE A 49 12.01 -2.14 9.15
CA ILE A 49 11.65 -3.23 10.05
C ILE A 49 12.89 -3.94 10.61
N VAL A 50 13.89 -4.20 9.78
CA VAL A 50 15.16 -4.78 10.23
C VAL A 50 15.86 -3.84 11.20
N TRP A 51 15.96 -2.56 10.88
CA TRP A 51 16.58 -1.57 11.77
C TRP A 51 15.85 -1.50 13.11
N GLY A 52 14.54 -1.38 13.11
CA GLY A 52 13.73 -1.31 14.33
C GLY A 52 13.83 -2.58 15.20
N THR A 53 13.86 -3.76 14.57
CA THR A 53 13.98 -5.03 15.28
C THR A 53 15.39 -5.24 15.85
N VAL A 54 16.44 -4.84 15.14
CA VAL A 54 17.82 -4.94 15.63
C VAL A 54 18.05 -4.02 16.82
N GLU A 55 17.52 -2.78 16.80
CA GLU A 55 17.64 -1.88 17.95
C GLU A 55 16.84 -2.37 19.16
N ASN A 56 15.73 -3.06 18.94
CA ASN A 56 14.82 -3.56 20.00
C ASN A 56 15.17 -5.00 20.42
N PHE A 57 16.42 -5.41 20.27
CA PHE A 57 16.88 -6.78 20.54
C PHE A 57 16.77 -7.19 22.03
N SER A 58 16.32 -6.30 22.92
CA SER A 58 16.02 -6.58 24.34
C SER A 58 14.84 -7.54 24.54
N GLY A 59 14.14 -7.93 23.47
CA GLY A 59 13.09 -8.94 23.52
C GLY A 59 11.72 -8.45 24.01
N GLU A 60 11.56 -7.15 24.23
CA GLU A 60 10.26 -6.58 24.55
C GLU A 60 9.48 -6.21 23.28
N GLY A 61 8.23 -6.67 23.22
CA GLY A 61 7.35 -6.47 22.07
C GLY A 61 7.48 -7.57 21.01
N GLY A 62 6.45 -7.74 20.21
CA GLY A 62 6.38 -8.77 19.19
C GLY A 62 4.99 -8.91 18.57
N MET A 63 4.72 -10.06 17.98
CA MET A 63 3.43 -10.40 17.37
C MET A 63 2.65 -11.48 18.13
N GLY A 64 3.14 -11.88 19.32
CA GLY A 64 2.55 -12.97 20.10
C GLY A 64 1.25 -12.60 20.80
N SER A 65 1.08 -11.33 21.15
CA SER A 65 -0.13 -10.80 21.76
C SER A 65 -0.39 -9.37 21.35
N LEU A 66 -1.61 -8.85 21.59
CA LEU A 66 -1.94 -7.44 21.36
C LEU A 66 -1.10 -6.51 22.25
N ALA A 67 -0.74 -6.94 23.47
CA ALA A 67 0.13 -6.20 24.37
C ALA A 67 1.55 -6.10 23.79
N ASP A 68 2.11 -7.21 23.30
CA ASP A 68 3.43 -7.23 22.65
C ASP A 68 3.45 -6.35 21.39
N LEU A 69 2.37 -6.39 20.60
CA LEU A 69 2.25 -5.56 19.42
C LEU A 69 2.23 -4.06 19.75
N ARG A 70 1.56 -3.66 20.83
CA ARG A 70 1.57 -2.26 21.30
C ARG A 70 2.98 -1.83 21.69
N ILE A 71 3.74 -2.68 22.39
CA ILE A 71 5.13 -2.40 22.76
C ILE A 71 6.01 -2.27 21.52
N ALA A 72 5.88 -3.18 20.56
CA ALA A 72 6.62 -3.11 19.31
C ALA A 72 6.37 -1.78 18.55
N PHE A 73 5.15 -1.27 18.55
CA PHE A 73 4.78 -0.02 17.87
C PHE A 73 5.20 1.27 18.61
N LEU A 74 5.73 1.16 19.83
CA LEU A 74 6.39 2.29 20.50
C LEU A 74 7.74 2.63 19.85
N ASN A 75 8.33 1.71 19.10
CA ASN A 75 9.51 2.00 18.30
C ASN A 75 9.10 2.67 16.97
N ASP A 76 9.51 3.91 16.78
CA ASP A 76 9.19 4.71 15.59
C ASP A 76 9.56 4.04 14.27
N LYS A 77 10.61 3.24 14.25
CA LYS A 77 11.07 2.54 13.02
C LYS A 77 10.15 1.38 12.69
N VAL A 78 9.74 0.62 13.70
CA VAL A 78 8.76 -0.47 13.56
C VAL A 78 7.42 0.10 13.13
N LEU A 79 6.98 1.20 13.74
CA LEU A 79 5.75 1.89 13.39
C LEU A 79 5.78 2.42 11.95
N LEU A 80 6.90 3.05 11.54
CA LEU A 80 7.07 3.53 10.17
C LEU A 80 7.11 2.38 9.15
N ALA A 81 7.74 1.27 9.50
CA ALA A 81 7.69 0.07 8.67
C ALA A 81 6.26 -0.48 8.54
N ALA A 82 5.51 -0.59 9.62
CA ALA A 82 4.11 -1.02 9.58
C ALA A 82 3.26 -0.10 8.70
N TRP A 83 3.50 1.21 8.76
CA TRP A 83 2.86 2.17 7.87
C TRP A 83 3.26 1.98 6.40
N ALA A 84 4.54 1.76 6.11
CA ALA A 84 5.01 1.44 4.77
C ALA A 84 4.38 0.14 4.24
N HIS A 85 4.26 -0.89 5.08
CA HIS A 85 3.57 -2.14 4.73
C HIS A 85 2.12 -1.86 4.28
N TYR A 86 1.39 -1.07 5.04
CA TYR A 86 0.03 -0.66 4.70
C TYR A 86 -0.01 0.03 3.32
N LEU A 87 0.82 1.04 3.09
CA LEU A 87 0.85 1.79 1.82
C LEU A 87 1.24 0.91 0.61
N VAL A 88 2.18 -0.02 0.78
CA VAL A 88 2.60 -0.95 -0.28
C VAL A 88 1.43 -1.85 -0.70
N PHE A 89 0.75 -2.45 0.26
CA PHE A 89 -0.33 -3.39 -0.03
C PHE A 89 -1.59 -2.71 -0.55
N ASP A 90 -1.90 -1.52 -0.05
CA ASP A 90 -3.01 -0.73 -0.60
C ASP A 90 -2.73 -0.30 -2.04
N LEU A 91 -1.51 0.15 -2.33
CA LEU A 91 -1.10 0.47 -3.70
C LEU A 91 -1.11 -0.78 -4.60
N PHE A 92 -0.74 -1.96 -4.07
CA PHE A 92 -0.82 -3.22 -4.79
C PHE A 92 -2.27 -3.58 -5.16
N VAL A 93 -3.19 -3.47 -4.21
CA VAL A 93 -4.63 -3.68 -4.45
C VAL A 93 -5.16 -2.65 -5.44
N GLY A 94 -4.81 -1.37 -5.30
CA GLY A 94 -5.18 -0.32 -6.25
C GLY A 94 -4.65 -0.59 -7.66
N THR A 95 -3.42 -1.07 -7.78
CA THR A 95 -2.82 -1.47 -9.07
C THR A 95 -3.58 -2.63 -9.69
N TRP A 96 -3.95 -3.64 -8.90
CA TRP A 96 -4.76 -4.76 -9.35
C TRP A 96 -6.16 -4.30 -9.83
N ILE A 97 -6.84 -3.44 -9.08
CA ILE A 97 -8.14 -2.86 -9.47
C ILE A 97 -8.02 -2.12 -10.80
N ALA A 98 -7.05 -1.21 -10.93
CA ALA A 98 -6.88 -0.41 -12.13
C ALA A 98 -6.55 -1.27 -13.35
N ARG A 99 -5.72 -2.30 -13.19
CA ARG A 99 -5.39 -3.25 -14.22
C ARG A 99 -6.61 -4.07 -14.66
N LYS A 100 -7.38 -4.59 -13.71
CA LYS A 100 -8.64 -5.31 -14.00
C LYS A 100 -9.65 -4.44 -14.73
N CYS A 101 -9.77 -3.17 -14.35
CA CYS A 101 -10.64 -2.24 -15.06
C CYS A 101 -10.26 -2.05 -16.53
N LEU A 102 -8.96 -2.07 -16.84
CA LEU A 102 -8.48 -2.00 -18.23
C LEU A 102 -8.71 -3.30 -19.01
N GLU A 103 -8.37 -4.44 -18.39
CA GLU A 103 -8.48 -5.77 -19.02
C GLU A 103 -9.94 -6.14 -19.33
N GLU A 104 -10.85 -5.80 -18.45
CA GLU A 104 -12.26 -6.20 -18.52
C GLU A 104 -13.20 -5.06 -18.89
N ASN A 105 -12.67 -3.89 -19.32
CA ASN A 105 -13.44 -2.69 -19.70
C ASN A 105 -14.45 -2.24 -18.62
N ILE A 106 -14.09 -2.34 -17.36
CA ILE A 106 -14.94 -1.95 -16.24
C ILE A 106 -15.09 -0.42 -16.18
N SER A 107 -16.32 0.02 -15.94
CA SER A 107 -16.66 1.43 -15.87
C SER A 107 -15.87 2.20 -14.81
N ASN A 108 -15.52 3.45 -15.11
CA ASN A 108 -14.93 4.38 -14.16
C ASN A 108 -15.82 4.65 -12.93
N ALA A 109 -17.15 4.48 -13.07
CA ALA A 109 -18.09 4.60 -11.95
C ALA A 109 -17.83 3.59 -10.83
N LEU A 110 -17.27 2.43 -11.13
CA LEU A 110 -16.82 1.47 -10.12
C LEU A 110 -15.34 1.65 -9.78
N LYS A 111 -14.49 1.94 -10.79
CA LYS A 111 -13.05 2.10 -10.60
C LYS A 111 -12.70 3.18 -9.57
N TRP A 112 -13.23 4.39 -9.73
CA TRP A 112 -12.82 5.52 -8.89
C TRP A 112 -13.22 5.38 -7.42
N PRO A 113 -14.46 5.03 -7.05
CA PRO A 113 -14.79 4.82 -5.64
C PRO A 113 -13.99 3.65 -5.03
N SER A 114 -13.74 2.58 -5.80
CA SER A 114 -12.92 1.46 -5.33
C SER A 114 -11.48 1.89 -5.05
N LEU A 115 -10.86 2.67 -5.95
CA LEU A 115 -9.51 3.21 -5.74
C LEU A 115 -9.46 4.19 -4.56
N ALA A 116 -10.44 5.09 -4.44
CA ALA A 116 -10.50 6.04 -3.32
C ALA A 116 -10.65 5.32 -1.98
N LEU A 117 -11.55 4.33 -1.89
CA LEU A 117 -11.71 3.53 -0.67
C LEU A 117 -10.48 2.65 -0.39
N THR A 118 -9.79 2.16 -1.41
CA THR A 118 -8.53 1.42 -1.22
C THR A 118 -7.44 2.34 -0.69
N LEU A 119 -7.32 3.57 -1.19
CA LEU A 119 -6.34 4.55 -0.72
C LEU A 119 -6.48 4.86 0.78
N PHE A 120 -7.70 4.95 1.30
CA PHE A 120 -7.94 5.34 2.69
C PHE A 120 -8.18 4.15 3.63
N PHE A 121 -8.73 3.06 3.13
CA PHE A 121 -9.25 1.95 3.92
C PHE A 121 -8.91 0.57 3.31
N GLY A 122 -7.96 0.48 2.40
CA GLY A 122 -7.46 -0.76 1.79
C GLY A 122 -8.52 -1.84 1.51
N PRO A 123 -8.80 -2.71 2.49
CA PRO A 123 -9.73 -3.83 2.33
C PRO A 123 -11.16 -3.44 1.91
N ILE A 124 -11.64 -2.25 2.29
CA ILE A 124 -13.00 -1.79 1.94
C ILE A 124 -13.10 -1.52 0.43
N GLY A 125 -12.08 -0.91 -0.17
CA GLY A 125 -12.06 -0.69 -1.62
C GLY A 125 -11.98 -1.99 -2.41
N PHE A 126 -11.18 -2.94 -1.94
CA PHE A 126 -11.11 -4.29 -2.50
C PHE A 126 -12.46 -5.02 -2.41
N LEU A 127 -13.12 -4.96 -1.25
CA LEU A 127 -14.42 -5.56 -1.03
C LEU A 127 -15.49 -4.96 -1.98
N LEU A 128 -15.58 -3.62 -2.04
CA LEU A 128 -16.50 -2.94 -2.94
C LEU A 128 -16.30 -3.39 -4.39
N PHE A 129 -15.05 -3.38 -4.86
CA PHE A 129 -14.72 -3.76 -6.23
C PHE A 129 -15.11 -5.19 -6.54
N THR A 130 -14.75 -6.13 -5.66
CA THR A 130 -15.00 -7.57 -5.88
C THR A 130 -16.47 -7.93 -5.81
N MET A 131 -17.27 -7.23 -5.00
CA MET A 131 -18.71 -7.48 -4.87
C MET A 131 -19.52 -6.88 -6.04
N LEU A 132 -19.12 -5.70 -6.54
CA LEU A 132 -19.88 -5.00 -7.58
C LEU A 132 -19.37 -5.25 -8.99
N LYS A 133 -18.15 -5.79 -9.13
CA LYS A 133 -17.67 -6.29 -10.42
C LYS A 133 -18.60 -7.43 -10.88
N LYS A 134 -19.23 -7.26 -12.05
CA LYS A 134 -20.02 -8.34 -12.66
C LYS A 134 -19.09 -9.52 -12.91
N LYS A 135 -19.53 -10.71 -12.49
CA LYS A 135 -18.94 -11.98 -12.92
C LYS A 135 -19.46 -12.25 -14.32
N ASP A 136 -18.62 -12.20 -15.32
CA ASP A 136 -18.90 -12.79 -16.63
C ASP A 136 -18.75 -14.31 -16.54
#